data_0aa2860b3e2e92216c36674219d25cc2
#
_entry.id   0aa2860b3e2e92216c36674219d25cc2
#
_cell.length_a   1.000
_cell.length_b   1.000
_cell.length_c   1.000
_cell.angle_alpha   90.00
_cell.angle_beta   90.00
_cell.angle_gamma   90.00
#
_symmetry.space_group_name_H-M   'P 1'
#
loop_
_entity.id
_entity.type
_entity.pdbx_description
1 polymer ?
#
loop_
_entity_poly.entity_id
_entity_poly.type
_entity_poly.pdbx_seq_one_letter_code
_entity_poly.pdbx_strand_id
1 'polypeptide(L)'
;MNGKPVRAAIALQAKVLTIATGLILTLAAAGSSSSADAQTTAGTDSTTSAAAAPATPATAPNNPNATEAAPAPPGSMQIPSPDATNPAGADATQPTPPAPKKTPAGTAETGAHTGASTLAAKGSAAKGTRSARAKRAAKTADAAATAPTPPAPVEGETHLPAGRFGTVTVYIPDGQPKSVAIFLSGDGGWNLGVVSMAKSLVDMGAVVIGVDIRQYLGSLGKAAEKPGAKCQLIAGDFENLSHQIQKEIGLFVYHVPVLVGYSSGATVVYAVLVQSPPGTFAGALSLGFCPDQDFAGAQVCTGAGLHYTQGKKNDLIFEPAKTLKQPWIALQGQKDQVCAPEPVNIFAAQTNNGQVVKLPLVGHGFSVERNWMPQFRDAYDALTAHVETPPTRPQDISDLPTQEVAAATDTRGDEMALLMTGDGGWAGLDQELAARLATDGVPTVGLNSLKYFWTERTPEETAKDVARIMSHYLAAWNKQRVLLVGYSFGADVLPFVVNRLPPELRARVATVNLLGIDSNASFEIKIAGWVGADDSGPPTRPELSAISGTPVLCIYGEGETDSICPELSKAGGHSSIALAEVGTGHHFGGEYATLAERILAYARGPHPTT
;
A
#
# COMPACT_ATOMS: atom_id res chain seq x y z
N MET A 1 -15.47 -34.29 6.07
CA MET A 1 -15.89 -34.48 7.47
C MET A 1 -14.68 -34.19 8.34
N ASN A 2 -14.84 -33.25 9.22
CA ASN A 2 -13.97 -32.80 10.34
C ASN A 2 -13.17 -31.50 10.12
N GLY A 3 -13.93 -30.38 10.19
CA GLY A 3 -13.37 -29.07 10.47
C GLY A 3 -13.78 -28.64 11.89
N LYS A 4 -13.14 -29.13 12.94
CA LYS A 4 -13.54 -28.81 14.31
C LYS A 4 -12.44 -28.57 15.38
N PRO A 5 -11.16 -28.38 15.14
CA PRO A 5 -10.33 -27.90 16.24
C PRO A 5 -10.07 -26.37 16.27
N VAL A 6 -10.12 -25.65 15.15
CA VAL A 6 -9.73 -24.22 15.12
C VAL A 6 -10.79 -23.32 15.80
N ARG A 7 -12.09 -23.64 15.71
CA ARG A 7 -13.15 -22.87 16.38
C ARG A 7 -13.17 -23.01 17.92
N ALA A 8 -12.58 -24.07 18.46
CA ALA A 8 -12.57 -24.27 19.92
C ALA A 8 -11.52 -23.43 20.65
N ALA A 9 -10.39 -23.13 20.01
CA ALA A 9 -9.33 -22.31 20.60
C ALA A 9 -9.71 -20.83 20.67
N ILE A 10 -10.40 -20.33 19.63
CA ILE A 10 -10.86 -18.92 19.57
C ILE A 10 -11.98 -18.67 20.58
N ALA A 11 -12.89 -19.64 20.78
CA ALA A 11 -13.96 -19.52 21.76
C ALA A 11 -13.47 -19.56 23.22
N LEU A 12 -12.30 -20.16 23.47
CA LEU A 12 -11.72 -20.21 24.83
C LEU A 12 -11.04 -18.89 25.21
N GLN A 13 -10.41 -18.19 24.26
CA GLN A 13 -9.80 -16.88 24.53
C GLN A 13 -10.85 -15.78 24.78
N ALA A 14 -11.96 -15.80 24.03
CA ALA A 14 -13.06 -14.85 24.25
C ALA A 14 -13.74 -15.05 25.63
N LYS A 15 -13.84 -16.29 26.13
CA LYS A 15 -14.41 -16.57 27.45
C LYS A 15 -13.50 -16.17 28.62
N VAL A 16 -12.18 -16.23 28.45
CA VAL A 16 -11.22 -15.80 29.49
C VAL A 16 -11.21 -14.27 29.60
N LEU A 17 -11.37 -13.54 28.52
CA LEU A 17 -11.42 -12.08 28.54
C LEU A 17 -12.71 -11.54 29.20
N THR A 18 -13.84 -12.21 29.01
CA THR A 18 -15.13 -11.81 29.61
C THR A 18 -15.18 -12.07 31.11
N ILE A 19 -14.41 -13.03 31.64
CA ILE A 19 -14.34 -13.31 33.09
C ILE A 19 -13.40 -12.31 33.79
N ALA A 20 -12.35 -11.84 33.12
CA ALA A 20 -11.44 -10.84 33.69
C ALA A 20 -12.08 -9.44 33.80
N THR A 21 -12.96 -9.04 32.87
CA THR A 21 -13.70 -7.76 32.93
C THR A 21 -14.86 -7.78 33.93
N GLY A 22 -15.46 -8.94 34.19
CA GLY A 22 -16.53 -9.08 35.18
C GLY A 22 -16.06 -9.03 36.66
N LEU A 23 -14.78 -9.33 36.92
CA LEU A 23 -14.25 -9.37 38.30
C LEU A 23 -13.71 -8.01 38.78
N ILE A 24 -13.48 -7.06 37.87
CA ILE A 24 -13.00 -5.70 38.20
C ILE A 24 -14.15 -4.74 38.55
N LEU A 25 -15.39 -5.03 38.11
CA LEU A 25 -16.56 -4.18 38.38
C LEU A 25 -17.29 -4.48 39.70
N THR A 26 -16.91 -5.51 40.44
CA THR A 26 -17.57 -5.89 41.72
C THR A 26 -16.82 -5.50 42.98
N LEU A 27 -15.67 -4.82 42.91
CA LEU A 27 -14.92 -4.35 44.08
C LEU A 27 -14.99 -2.83 44.37
N ALA A 28 -15.81 -2.05 43.62
CA ALA A 28 -15.91 -0.60 43.77
C ALA A 28 -17.26 -0.11 44.39
N ALA A 29 -18.06 -1.00 44.98
CA ALA A 29 -19.34 -0.63 45.58
C ALA A 29 -19.47 -1.17 46.99
N ALA A 30 -18.61 -0.73 47.93
CA ALA A 30 -18.86 -0.88 49.39
C ALA A 30 -18.02 0.13 50.19
N GLY A 31 -18.70 1.08 50.79
CA GLY A 31 -18.20 2.01 51.79
C GLY A 31 -18.16 3.46 51.28
N SER A 32 -18.87 4.39 51.81
CA SER A 32 -19.53 4.54 53.07
C SER A 32 -20.44 5.76 53.08
N SER A 33 -21.57 5.60 53.68
CA SER A 33 -22.49 6.65 54.14
C SER A 33 -22.01 7.28 55.46
N SER A 34 -22.18 8.59 55.62
CA SER A 34 -22.67 9.30 56.79
C SER A 34 -22.34 10.80 56.69
N SER A 35 -23.29 11.61 56.46
CA SER A 35 -24.16 12.43 57.29
C SER A 35 -23.50 13.59 58.04
N ALA A 36 -24.11 14.72 57.84
CA ALA A 36 -24.58 15.76 58.73
C ALA A 36 -23.87 17.13 58.69
N ASP A 37 -24.57 18.07 58.21
CA ASP A 37 -25.16 19.25 58.87
C ASP A 37 -24.28 20.44 59.27
N ALA A 38 -24.83 21.59 58.92
CA ALA A 38 -25.01 22.84 59.61
C ALA A 38 -24.16 24.08 59.23
N GLN A 39 -24.81 24.96 58.54
CA GLN A 39 -25.20 26.35 58.90
C GLN A 39 -24.11 27.45 59.01
N THR A 40 -24.36 28.47 58.17
CA THR A 40 -24.55 29.93 58.45
C THR A 40 -23.37 30.74 59.00
N THR A 41 -23.00 31.84 58.33
CA THR A 41 -23.38 33.26 58.47
C THR A 41 -22.31 34.16 57.81
N ALA A 42 -22.71 35.04 57.00
CA ALA A 42 -22.66 36.49 56.85
C ALA A 42 -21.53 37.31 57.51
N GLY A 43 -21.09 38.33 56.77
CA GLY A 43 -20.42 39.55 57.24
C GLY A 43 -19.39 40.07 56.26
N THR A 44 -19.71 40.91 55.34
CA THR A 44 -19.57 42.37 55.21
C THR A 44 -18.22 43.02 55.49
N ASP A 45 -17.83 43.79 54.57
CA ASP A 45 -17.25 45.15 54.53
C ASP A 45 -15.76 45.31 54.20
N SER A 46 -15.53 45.87 53.07
CA SER A 46 -15.18 47.29 52.77
C SER A 46 -13.73 47.73 52.91
N THR A 47 -13.35 48.41 51.89
CA THR A 47 -12.56 49.65 51.73
C THR A 47 -11.09 49.52 51.31
N THR A 48 -10.90 50.03 50.14
CA THR A 48 -10.16 51.24 49.67
C THR A 48 -8.63 51.15 49.51
N SER A 49 -8.29 51.46 48.31
CA SER A 49 -7.47 52.60 47.84
C SER A 49 -5.97 52.45 47.64
N ALA A 50 -5.62 52.89 46.46
CA ALA A 50 -4.58 53.73 45.92
C ALA A 50 -3.34 53.07 45.36
N ALA A 51 -3.18 53.05 44.07
CA ALA A 51 -2.54 54.00 43.16
C ALA A 51 -1.05 54.29 43.45
N ALA A 52 -0.19 53.88 42.53
CA ALA A 52 0.81 54.78 41.90
C ALA A 52 1.70 54.00 40.92
N ALA A 53 1.70 54.39 39.66
CA ALA A 53 2.81 54.30 38.72
C ALA A 53 3.49 55.72 38.74
N PRO A 54 4.55 56.03 37.93
CA PRO A 54 5.48 55.32 37.07
C PRO A 54 6.95 55.77 37.21
N ALA A 55 7.91 55.16 36.54
CA ALA A 55 9.05 55.87 35.94
C ALA A 55 9.95 54.93 35.10
N THR A 56 10.11 55.26 33.84
CA THR A 56 11.29 55.07 32.96
C THR A 56 12.13 56.34 32.99
N PRO A 57 13.34 56.47 32.34
CA PRO A 57 14.28 55.58 31.64
C PRO A 57 15.77 55.86 31.97
N ALA A 58 16.71 55.12 31.42
CA ALA A 58 17.97 55.67 30.88
C ALA A 58 18.97 54.61 30.38
N THR A 59 19.24 54.66 29.10
CA THR A 59 20.51 54.84 28.36
C THR A 59 21.65 53.83 28.55
N ALA A 60 22.07 53.31 27.38
CA ALA A 60 23.33 52.63 27.10
C ALA A 60 24.53 53.55 27.23
N PRO A 61 25.80 53.04 27.28
CA PRO A 61 26.57 52.96 26.02
C PRO A 61 27.62 51.82 25.87
N ASN A 62 27.87 51.54 24.57
CA ASN A 62 29.10 51.20 23.83
C ASN A 62 30.22 50.30 24.41
N ASN A 63 30.43 49.19 23.68
CA ASN A 63 31.59 48.52 23.05
C ASN A 63 32.99 49.11 23.32
N PRO A 64 34.16 48.35 23.29
CA PRO A 64 34.57 47.44 22.21
C PRO A 64 35.49 46.24 22.57
N ASN A 65 35.58 45.30 21.57
CA ASN A 65 36.70 44.41 21.24
C ASN A 65 37.22 43.35 22.22
N ALA A 66 37.09 42.06 21.79
CA ALA A 66 38.25 41.23 21.40
C ALA A 66 37.80 39.79 21.05
N THR A 67 38.08 39.43 19.87
CA THR A 67 38.54 38.21 19.22
C THR A 67 38.87 37.03 20.14
N GLU A 68 38.20 35.87 19.95
CA GLU A 68 38.88 34.59 19.99
C GLU A 68 38.09 33.52 19.17
N ALA A 69 38.85 32.82 18.32
CA ALA A 69 38.37 31.91 17.29
C ALA A 69 38.18 30.48 17.85
N ALA A 70 37.11 29.81 17.49
CA ALA A 70 36.93 28.36 17.66
C ALA A 70 37.21 27.64 16.34
N PRO A 71 37.72 26.37 16.36
CA PRO A 71 38.29 25.71 15.17
C PRO A 71 37.22 25.06 14.30
N ALA A 72 37.49 25.06 12.98
CA ALA A 72 36.69 24.46 11.93
C ALA A 72 36.79 22.91 11.87
N PRO A 73 35.76 22.20 11.40
CA PRO A 73 35.84 20.78 11.09
C PRO A 73 36.46 20.53 9.69
N PRO A 74 37.00 19.32 9.42
CA PRO A 74 37.84 19.07 8.25
C PRO A 74 37.04 18.75 6.97
N GLY A 75 37.52 19.36 5.91
CA GLY A 75 37.67 18.98 4.53
C GLY A 75 36.59 18.23 3.78
N SER A 76 35.80 18.92 2.96
CA SER A 76 35.14 18.38 1.79
C SER A 76 36.02 18.58 0.56
N MET A 77 36.35 17.49 -0.13
CA MET A 77 37.03 17.49 -1.42
C MET A 77 36.14 18.10 -2.51
N GLN A 78 36.55 19.19 -3.09
CA GLN A 78 36.01 19.79 -4.30
C GLN A 78 36.64 19.12 -5.54
N ILE A 79 35.78 18.65 -6.44
CA ILE A 79 36.15 18.22 -7.81
C ILE A 79 35.96 19.44 -8.72
N PRO A 80 36.97 19.82 -9.55
CA PRO A 80 36.88 20.99 -10.42
C PRO A 80 36.08 20.72 -11.70
N SER A 81 35.25 21.70 -12.09
CA SER A 81 34.61 21.79 -13.41
C SER A 81 35.62 22.17 -14.49
N PRO A 82 35.54 21.65 -15.73
CA PRO A 82 36.31 22.16 -16.83
C PRO A 82 35.55 23.25 -17.58
N ASP A 83 36.24 24.35 -17.75
CA ASP A 83 35.85 25.52 -18.52
C ASP A 83 36.03 25.29 -20.03
N ALA A 84 35.18 25.92 -20.82
CA ALA A 84 35.15 25.84 -22.27
C ALA A 84 36.14 26.82 -22.91
N THR A 85 37.00 26.33 -23.82
CA THR A 85 37.49 27.11 -24.97
C THR A 85 37.96 26.18 -26.09
N ASN A 86 37.38 26.34 -27.28
CA ASN A 86 37.83 25.83 -28.57
C ASN A 86 38.88 26.80 -29.15
N PRO A 87 39.88 26.42 -30.03
CA PRO A 87 39.58 26.16 -31.41
C PRO A 87 40.47 25.14 -32.20
N ALA A 88 39.84 24.57 -33.24
CA ALA A 88 40.33 24.25 -34.58
C ALA A 88 41.63 23.44 -34.85
N GLY A 89 41.48 22.32 -35.59
CA GLY A 89 42.39 22.01 -36.67
C GLY A 89 42.88 20.56 -36.74
N ALA A 90 42.52 19.91 -37.88
CA ALA A 90 43.23 18.90 -38.67
C ALA A 90 43.20 17.42 -38.26
N ASP A 91 42.38 16.67 -39.03
CA ASP A 91 42.76 15.54 -39.90
C ASP A 91 43.59 14.37 -39.29
N ALA A 92 42.95 13.18 -39.22
CA ALA A 92 43.51 11.90 -39.66
C ALA A 92 42.59 10.71 -39.35
N THR A 93 41.99 10.18 -40.42
CA THR A 93 41.78 8.74 -40.78
C THR A 93 41.35 7.74 -39.69
N GLN A 94 40.10 7.36 -39.79
CA GLN A 94 39.53 6.08 -39.26
C GLN A 94 39.99 4.89 -40.11
N PRO A 95 40.15 3.69 -39.51
CA PRO A 95 40.01 2.43 -40.24
C PRO A 95 38.65 1.77 -39.93
N THR A 96 37.94 1.49 -41.03
CA THR A 96 36.70 0.68 -41.12
C THR A 96 36.92 -0.79 -40.77
N PRO A 97 35.98 -1.47 -40.11
CA PRO A 97 36.00 -2.93 -39.95
C PRO A 97 35.47 -3.66 -41.21
N PRO A 98 35.95 -4.86 -41.53
CA PRO A 98 35.68 -5.58 -42.77
C PRO A 98 34.31 -6.27 -42.77
N ALA A 99 33.69 -6.27 -44.00
CA ALA A 99 32.42 -6.91 -44.32
C ALA A 99 32.52 -8.46 -44.33
N PRO A 100 31.40 -9.18 -44.08
CA PRO A 100 31.40 -10.65 -44.08
C PRO A 100 31.36 -11.20 -45.51
N LYS A 101 32.18 -12.23 -45.75
CA LYS A 101 32.28 -12.95 -47.02
C LYS A 101 31.04 -13.80 -47.32
N LYS A 102 30.52 -13.64 -48.53
CA LYS A 102 29.55 -14.53 -49.20
C LYS A 102 30.20 -15.86 -49.57
N THR A 103 29.53 -16.97 -49.32
CA THR A 103 29.84 -18.29 -49.89
C THR A 103 28.67 -18.72 -50.81
N PRO A 104 28.97 -19.44 -51.92
CA PRO A 104 28.10 -19.48 -53.09
C PRO A 104 27.06 -20.60 -53.08
N ALA A 105 26.06 -20.39 -53.92
CA ALA A 105 24.94 -21.25 -54.23
C ALA A 105 25.34 -22.59 -54.84
N GLY A 106 24.73 -23.67 -54.35
CA GLY A 106 24.69 -24.98 -54.95
C GLY A 106 23.27 -25.30 -55.43
N THR A 107 23.24 -25.72 -56.63
CA THR A 107 22.16 -25.97 -57.57
C THR A 107 21.07 -26.95 -57.14
N ALA A 108 19.92 -26.72 -57.69
CA ALA A 108 18.66 -27.47 -57.65
C ALA A 108 18.75 -28.88 -58.26
N GLU A 109 17.95 -29.79 -57.76
CA GLU A 109 17.33 -30.82 -58.59
C GLU A 109 15.87 -31.07 -58.17
N THR A 110 15.07 -31.05 -59.18
CA THR A 110 13.62 -31.22 -59.27
C THR A 110 13.24 -32.69 -59.20
N GLY A 111 12.15 -33.00 -58.51
CA GLY A 111 11.51 -34.33 -58.59
C GLY A 111 10.03 -34.20 -58.23
N ALA A 112 9.22 -33.91 -59.24
CA ALA A 112 7.77 -34.01 -59.19
C ALA A 112 7.34 -35.48 -59.34
N HIS A 113 6.37 -35.90 -58.58
CA HIS A 113 5.40 -36.90 -59.02
C HIS A 113 4.05 -36.68 -58.41
N THR A 114 3.16 -36.33 -59.25
CA THR A 114 1.69 -36.32 -59.23
C THR A 114 1.09 -37.70 -59.03
N GLY A 115 -0.06 -37.77 -58.38
CA GLY A 115 -0.91 -38.97 -58.35
C GLY A 115 -2.20 -38.75 -57.58
N ALA A 116 -3.20 -38.21 -58.25
CA ALA A 116 -4.60 -38.23 -57.85
C ALA A 116 -5.27 -39.57 -58.27
N SER A 117 -6.21 -40.06 -57.47
CA SER A 117 -7.50 -40.66 -57.94
C SER A 117 -8.26 -41.26 -56.78
N THR A 118 -9.40 -40.70 -56.44
CA THR A 118 -10.81 -40.98 -56.73
C THR A 118 -11.39 -42.33 -56.28
N LEU A 119 -12.43 -42.18 -55.45
CA LEU A 119 -13.75 -42.83 -55.42
C LEU A 119 -13.87 -44.36 -55.39
N ALA A 120 -14.53 -44.88 -54.34
CA ALA A 120 -15.87 -45.45 -54.51
C ALA A 120 -16.39 -46.12 -53.22
N ALA A 121 -17.66 -45.90 -52.98
CA ALA A 121 -18.49 -46.48 -51.95
C ALA A 121 -18.92 -47.93 -52.26
N LYS A 122 -19.23 -48.70 -51.17
CA LYS A 122 -20.35 -49.66 -50.96
C LYS A 122 -19.97 -50.52 -49.75
N GLY A 123 -20.65 -50.47 -48.65
CA GLY A 123 -21.90 -51.10 -48.28
C GLY A 123 -21.76 -52.57 -47.86
N SER A 124 -21.97 -52.88 -46.61
CA SER A 124 -22.78 -53.98 -46.13
C SER A 124 -22.43 -54.46 -44.70
N ALA A 125 -23.47 -54.39 -43.84
CA ALA A 125 -23.91 -55.33 -42.81
C ALA A 125 -22.98 -55.85 -41.70
N ALA A 126 -23.29 -55.38 -40.50
CA ALA A 126 -23.71 -56.11 -39.27
C ALA A 126 -22.99 -57.43 -38.89
N LYS A 127 -22.46 -57.41 -37.72
CA LYS A 127 -22.63 -58.28 -36.55
C LYS A 127 -21.31 -58.35 -35.71
N GLY A 128 -21.48 -58.11 -34.43
CA GLY A 128 -20.53 -58.59 -33.42
C GLY A 128 -19.50 -57.59 -32.98
N THR A 129 -19.76 -56.94 -31.85
CA THR A 129 -18.74 -56.85 -30.78
C THR A 129 -19.29 -56.03 -29.61
N ARG A 130 -19.99 -56.67 -28.73
CA ARG A 130 -20.29 -56.18 -27.39
C ARG A 130 -19.09 -56.29 -26.42
N SER A 131 -17.92 -56.74 -26.91
CA SER A 131 -16.76 -57.02 -26.05
C SER A 131 -15.64 -55.96 -26.08
N ALA A 132 -15.65 -55.03 -27.04
CA ALA A 132 -14.60 -54.02 -27.15
C ALA A 132 -14.86 -52.70 -26.35
N ARG A 133 -16.15 -52.49 -25.92
CA ARG A 133 -16.52 -51.27 -25.19
C ARG A 133 -16.24 -51.39 -23.68
N ALA A 134 -16.20 -52.61 -23.13
CA ALA A 134 -15.87 -52.84 -21.73
C ALA A 134 -14.36 -52.75 -21.42
N LYS A 135 -13.50 -53.10 -22.40
CA LYS A 135 -12.04 -53.00 -22.23
C LYS A 135 -11.46 -51.58 -22.46
N ARG A 136 -12.24 -50.69 -23.10
CA ARG A 136 -11.81 -49.27 -23.31
C ARG A 136 -12.25 -48.38 -22.14
N ALA A 137 -13.32 -48.73 -21.44
CA ALA A 137 -13.78 -48.05 -20.23
C ALA A 137 -12.91 -48.39 -19.00
N ALA A 138 -12.35 -49.61 -18.95
CA ALA A 138 -11.44 -50.01 -17.88
C ALA A 138 -10.03 -49.43 -18.00
N LYS A 139 -9.59 -49.03 -19.22
CA LYS A 139 -8.27 -48.44 -19.45
C LYS A 139 -8.26 -46.92 -19.27
N THR A 140 -9.43 -46.25 -19.23
CA THR A 140 -9.57 -44.83 -18.91
C THR A 140 -9.87 -44.57 -17.43
N ALA A 141 -10.25 -45.62 -16.66
CA ALA A 141 -10.44 -45.52 -15.21
C ALA A 141 -9.13 -45.67 -14.41
N ASP A 142 -8.08 -46.28 -15.00
CA ASP A 142 -6.79 -46.50 -14.34
C ASP A 142 -5.76 -45.37 -14.59
N ALA A 143 -6.14 -44.38 -15.42
CA ALA A 143 -5.30 -43.19 -15.68
C ALA A 143 -5.77 -41.94 -14.93
N ALA A 144 -6.78 -42.06 -14.05
CA ALA A 144 -7.30 -40.97 -13.22
C ALA A 144 -6.89 -41.09 -11.73
N ALA A 145 -5.99 -42.01 -11.42
CA ALA A 145 -5.47 -42.17 -10.06
C ALA A 145 -3.99 -41.88 -10.05
N THR A 146 -3.65 -40.69 -9.65
CA THR A 146 -2.58 -40.20 -8.80
C THR A 146 -2.17 -38.79 -9.22
N ALA A 147 -3.05 -37.83 -8.95
CA ALA A 147 -2.54 -36.52 -8.56
C ALA A 147 -1.77 -36.74 -7.24
N PRO A 148 -0.53 -36.24 -7.12
CA PRO A 148 0.20 -36.36 -5.86
C PRO A 148 -0.66 -35.76 -4.75
N THR A 149 -0.93 -36.55 -3.72
CA THR A 149 -1.57 -36.07 -2.49
C THR A 149 -0.70 -34.92 -1.97
N PRO A 150 -1.28 -33.73 -1.71
CA PRO A 150 -0.54 -32.64 -1.08
C PRO A 150 0.14 -33.16 0.18
N PRO A 151 1.38 -32.77 0.48
CA PRO A 151 2.03 -33.14 1.72
C PRO A 151 1.14 -32.73 2.89
N ALA A 152 1.13 -33.53 3.96
CA ALA A 152 0.37 -33.20 5.18
C ALA A 152 0.81 -31.81 5.68
N PRO A 153 -0.14 -30.97 6.19
CA PRO A 153 0.20 -29.65 6.71
C PRO A 153 1.30 -29.77 7.78
N VAL A 154 2.35 -28.99 7.63
CA VAL A 154 3.37 -28.85 8.67
C VAL A 154 2.75 -27.96 9.78
N GLU A 155 3.03 -28.26 11.04
CA GLU A 155 2.54 -27.47 12.18
C GLU A 155 2.90 -25.97 11.96
N GLY A 156 1.90 -25.06 12.04
CA GLY A 156 2.05 -23.65 11.70
C GLY A 156 1.82 -23.28 10.23
N GLU A 157 1.48 -24.25 9.37
CA GLU A 157 1.17 -24.03 7.95
C GLU A 157 -0.34 -24.19 7.70
N THR A 158 -0.93 -23.22 7.01
CA THR A 158 -2.33 -23.28 6.57
C THR A 158 -2.46 -22.96 5.08
N HIS A 159 -3.51 -23.47 4.46
CA HIS A 159 -3.79 -23.25 3.04
C HIS A 159 -5.12 -22.53 2.90
N LEU A 160 -5.10 -21.34 2.29
CA LEU A 160 -6.27 -20.49 2.16
C LEU A 160 -6.59 -20.22 0.68
N PRO A 161 -7.89 -20.23 0.30
CA PRO A 161 -8.29 -19.84 -1.05
C PRO A 161 -8.11 -18.32 -1.23
N ALA A 162 -7.49 -17.92 -2.34
CA ALA A 162 -7.14 -16.53 -2.58
C ALA A 162 -7.40 -16.10 -4.04
N GLY A 163 -8.64 -16.23 -4.49
CA GLY A 163 -9.10 -15.73 -5.79
C GLY A 163 -8.19 -16.11 -6.96
N ARG A 164 -7.60 -15.11 -7.62
CA ARG A 164 -6.67 -15.30 -8.77
C ARG A 164 -5.41 -16.06 -8.42
N PHE A 165 -5.00 -16.07 -7.17
CA PHE A 165 -3.82 -16.78 -6.70
C PHE A 165 -4.06 -18.28 -6.49
N GLY A 166 -5.32 -18.74 -6.60
CA GLY A 166 -5.70 -20.10 -6.30
C GLY A 166 -5.66 -20.37 -4.80
N THR A 167 -4.82 -21.32 -4.38
CA THR A 167 -4.59 -21.60 -2.96
C THR A 167 -3.21 -21.06 -2.55
N VAL A 168 -3.16 -20.20 -1.56
CA VAL A 168 -1.90 -19.72 -0.98
C VAL A 168 -1.54 -20.52 0.27
N THR A 169 -0.26 -20.65 0.55
CA THR A 169 0.25 -21.29 1.76
C THR A 169 0.67 -20.20 2.74
N VAL A 170 0.08 -20.20 3.94
CA VAL A 170 0.38 -19.19 4.96
C VAL A 170 1.14 -19.83 6.11
N TYR A 171 2.29 -19.27 6.43
CA TYR A 171 3.10 -19.63 7.60
C TYR A 171 2.97 -18.51 8.63
N ILE A 172 2.68 -18.89 9.87
CA ILE A 172 2.52 -17.96 10.99
C ILE A 172 3.64 -18.21 11.99
N PRO A 173 4.43 -17.20 12.37
CA PRO A 173 5.49 -17.34 13.34
C PRO A 173 4.93 -17.56 14.77
N ASP A 174 5.76 -18.10 15.66
CA ASP A 174 5.43 -18.15 17.08
C ASP A 174 5.38 -16.73 17.67
N GLY A 175 4.33 -16.45 18.46
CA GLY A 175 4.14 -15.15 19.11
C GLY A 175 3.53 -14.07 18.19
N GLN A 176 3.79 -12.81 18.53
CA GLN A 176 3.27 -11.68 17.75
C GLN A 176 4.07 -11.48 16.47
N PRO A 177 3.44 -11.46 15.29
CA PRO A 177 4.12 -11.17 14.05
C PRO A 177 4.78 -9.78 14.05
N LYS A 178 5.99 -9.70 13.54
CA LYS A 178 6.75 -8.44 13.39
C LYS A 178 6.54 -7.81 12.03
N SER A 179 6.24 -8.62 11.01
CA SER A 179 6.08 -8.20 9.61
C SER A 179 5.24 -9.21 8.84
N VAL A 180 4.86 -8.85 7.61
CA VAL A 180 4.20 -9.74 6.65
C VAL A 180 4.99 -9.74 5.35
N ALA A 181 5.24 -10.92 4.79
CA ALA A 181 5.85 -11.11 3.47
C ALA A 181 4.88 -11.82 2.53
N ILE A 182 4.73 -11.29 1.31
CA ILE A 182 4.08 -12.02 0.21
C ILE A 182 5.20 -12.60 -0.64
N PHE A 183 5.35 -13.93 -0.62
CA PHE A 183 6.45 -14.61 -1.27
C PHE A 183 5.99 -15.38 -2.51
N LEU A 184 6.52 -15.01 -3.67
CA LEU A 184 6.24 -15.64 -4.97
C LEU A 184 7.31 -16.66 -5.33
N SER A 185 6.88 -17.87 -5.66
CA SER A 185 7.77 -18.90 -6.19
C SER A 185 8.31 -18.56 -7.58
N GLY A 186 9.31 -19.30 -8.04
CA GLY A 186 9.67 -19.37 -9.47
C GLY A 186 8.78 -20.32 -10.25
N ASP A 187 9.14 -20.58 -11.53
CA ASP A 187 8.41 -21.48 -12.45
C ASP A 187 8.30 -22.92 -11.93
N GLY A 188 9.17 -23.33 -11.03
CA GLY A 188 9.06 -24.60 -10.32
C GLY A 188 7.84 -24.73 -9.42
N GLY A 189 7.17 -23.60 -9.09
CA GLY A 189 6.06 -23.53 -8.17
C GLY A 189 6.46 -23.56 -6.70
N TRP A 190 5.45 -23.64 -5.83
CA TRP A 190 5.66 -23.65 -4.38
C TRP A 190 6.19 -25.02 -3.92
N ASN A 191 7.50 -25.15 -3.82
CA ASN A 191 8.21 -26.40 -3.50
C ASN A 191 9.37 -26.20 -2.51
N LEU A 192 10.12 -27.26 -2.23
CA LEU A 192 11.17 -27.30 -1.19
C LEU A 192 12.15 -26.13 -1.22
N GLY A 193 12.56 -25.65 -2.40
CA GLY A 193 13.54 -24.56 -2.51
C GLY A 193 13.02 -23.23 -1.95
N VAL A 194 11.80 -22.85 -2.32
CA VAL A 194 11.17 -21.61 -1.82
C VAL A 194 10.59 -21.78 -0.41
N VAL A 195 10.23 -22.99 -0.02
CA VAL A 195 9.73 -23.29 1.33
C VAL A 195 10.82 -23.05 2.38
N SER A 196 12.08 -23.42 2.12
CA SER A 196 13.18 -23.13 3.06
C SER A 196 13.44 -21.62 3.20
N MET A 197 13.35 -20.87 2.09
CA MET A 197 13.41 -19.41 2.10
C MET A 197 12.28 -18.80 2.92
N ALA A 198 11.03 -19.26 2.70
CA ALA A 198 9.85 -18.80 3.45
C ALA A 198 10.01 -19.06 4.96
N LYS A 199 10.43 -20.26 5.34
CA LYS A 199 10.67 -20.61 6.76
C LYS A 199 11.73 -19.73 7.41
N SER A 200 12.77 -19.32 6.65
CA SER A 200 13.77 -18.39 7.16
C SER A 200 13.17 -17.02 7.52
N LEU A 201 12.16 -16.55 6.79
CA LEU A 201 11.44 -15.31 7.14
C LEU A 201 10.52 -15.53 8.35
N VAL A 202 9.90 -16.70 8.47
CA VAL A 202 9.10 -17.07 9.65
C VAL A 202 9.97 -17.07 10.91
N ASP A 203 11.21 -17.61 10.84
CA ASP A 203 12.17 -17.56 11.93
C ASP A 203 12.56 -16.13 12.34
N MET A 204 12.43 -15.14 11.43
CA MET A 204 12.63 -13.72 11.70
C MET A 204 11.37 -13.06 12.31
N GLY A 205 10.27 -13.79 12.42
CA GLY A 205 9.01 -13.33 12.98
C GLY A 205 8.02 -12.80 11.93
N ALA A 206 8.22 -13.12 10.66
CA ALA A 206 7.30 -12.73 9.61
C ALA A 206 6.14 -13.73 9.44
N VAL A 207 4.92 -13.26 9.23
CA VAL A 207 3.91 -14.04 8.53
C VAL A 207 4.31 -14.11 7.05
N VAL A 208 4.33 -15.32 6.48
CA VAL A 208 4.66 -15.50 5.06
C VAL A 208 3.45 -16.02 4.30
N ILE A 209 3.00 -15.25 3.30
CA ILE A 209 1.95 -15.61 2.36
C ILE A 209 2.61 -16.16 1.10
N GLY A 210 2.69 -17.47 0.99
CA GLY A 210 3.35 -18.17 -0.12
C GLY A 210 2.43 -18.34 -1.32
N VAL A 211 2.88 -17.81 -2.46
CA VAL A 211 2.14 -17.81 -3.73
C VAL A 211 2.84 -18.71 -4.76
N ASP A 212 2.12 -19.69 -5.30
CA ASP A 212 2.56 -20.42 -6.50
C ASP A 212 2.33 -19.54 -7.73
N ILE A 213 3.44 -18.99 -8.27
CA ILE A 213 3.40 -18.05 -9.41
C ILE A 213 2.66 -18.62 -10.63
N ARG A 214 2.70 -19.94 -10.84
CA ARG A 214 2.06 -20.59 -11.99
C ARG A 214 0.53 -20.49 -11.93
N GLN A 215 -0.05 -20.58 -10.73
CA GLN A 215 -1.49 -20.41 -10.54
C GLN A 215 -1.91 -18.98 -10.86
N TYR A 216 -1.15 -18.01 -10.37
CA TYR A 216 -1.42 -16.61 -10.60
C TYR A 216 -1.29 -16.22 -12.09
N LEU A 217 -0.15 -16.54 -12.73
CA LEU A 217 0.05 -16.28 -14.16
C LEU A 217 -0.99 -16.98 -15.03
N GLY A 218 -1.34 -18.25 -14.71
CA GLY A 218 -2.38 -18.96 -15.42
C GLY A 218 -3.76 -18.31 -15.29
N SER A 219 -4.06 -17.67 -14.17
CA SER A 219 -5.31 -16.91 -14.00
C SER A 219 -5.32 -15.61 -14.79
N LEU A 220 -4.18 -14.92 -14.89
CA LEU A 220 -4.03 -13.73 -15.73
C LEU A 220 -4.20 -14.06 -17.22
N GLY A 221 -3.61 -15.17 -17.69
CA GLY A 221 -3.77 -15.65 -19.05
C GLY A 221 -5.24 -15.93 -19.40
N LYS A 222 -5.98 -16.64 -18.52
CA LYS A 222 -7.41 -16.85 -18.69
C LYS A 222 -8.22 -15.55 -18.73
N ALA A 223 -7.82 -14.55 -17.98
CA ALA A 223 -8.47 -13.25 -18.01
C ALA A 223 -8.19 -12.50 -19.33
N ALA A 224 -6.99 -12.64 -19.87
CA ALA A 224 -6.59 -12.04 -21.15
C ALA A 224 -7.30 -12.65 -22.38
N GLU A 225 -7.73 -13.91 -22.30
CA GLU A 225 -8.47 -14.57 -23.37
C GLU A 225 -9.91 -14.06 -23.54
N LYS A 226 -10.45 -13.32 -22.58
CA LYS A 226 -11.82 -12.79 -22.64
C LYS A 226 -11.94 -11.69 -23.69
N PRO A 227 -13.02 -11.66 -24.51
CA PRO A 227 -13.26 -10.59 -25.45
C PRO A 227 -13.28 -9.22 -24.76
N GLY A 228 -12.49 -8.26 -25.27
CA GLY A 228 -12.39 -6.92 -24.70
C GLY A 228 -11.54 -6.83 -23.42
N ALA A 229 -10.70 -7.86 -23.16
CA ALA A 229 -9.79 -7.84 -22.02
C ALA A 229 -8.91 -6.58 -22.05
N LYS A 230 -8.87 -5.90 -20.90
CA LYS A 230 -7.97 -4.75 -20.68
C LYS A 230 -6.66 -5.23 -20.04
N CYS A 231 -5.71 -4.33 -19.95
CA CYS A 231 -4.50 -4.59 -19.17
C CYS A 231 -4.84 -4.93 -17.70
N GLN A 232 -3.93 -5.63 -17.02
CA GLN A 232 -4.11 -6.11 -15.65
C GLN A 232 -3.43 -5.18 -14.65
N LEU A 233 -4.17 -4.74 -13.63
CA LEU A 233 -3.64 -4.01 -12.47
C LEU A 233 -3.17 -5.03 -11.43
N ILE A 234 -1.94 -5.54 -11.63
CA ILE A 234 -1.40 -6.61 -10.78
C ILE A 234 -1.15 -6.14 -9.34
N ALA A 235 -0.78 -4.86 -9.14
CA ALA A 235 -0.57 -4.32 -7.80
C ALA A 235 -1.82 -4.43 -6.92
N GLY A 236 -3.01 -4.13 -7.45
CA GLY A 236 -4.27 -4.27 -6.73
C GLY A 236 -4.62 -5.72 -6.37
N ASP A 237 -4.24 -6.70 -7.23
CA ASP A 237 -4.42 -8.12 -6.87
C ASP A 237 -3.62 -8.47 -5.59
N PHE A 238 -2.35 -8.01 -5.48
CA PHE A 238 -1.50 -8.29 -4.32
C PHE A 238 -1.88 -7.50 -3.07
N GLU A 239 -2.38 -6.29 -3.22
CA GLU A 239 -2.95 -5.50 -2.12
C GLU A 239 -4.17 -6.20 -1.53
N ASN A 240 -5.12 -6.60 -2.37
CA ASN A 240 -6.30 -7.37 -1.95
C ASN A 240 -5.93 -8.70 -1.29
N LEU A 241 -4.91 -9.42 -1.83
CA LEU A 241 -4.38 -10.63 -1.19
C LEU A 241 -3.89 -10.35 0.23
N SER A 242 -3.14 -9.26 0.41
CA SER A 242 -2.61 -8.86 1.72
C SER A 242 -3.75 -8.60 2.71
N HIS A 243 -4.73 -7.80 2.33
CA HIS A 243 -5.90 -7.48 3.16
C HIS A 243 -6.68 -8.74 3.53
N GLN A 244 -7.00 -9.58 2.53
CA GLN A 244 -7.75 -10.82 2.74
C GLN A 244 -7.06 -11.73 3.73
N ILE A 245 -5.79 -12.09 3.49
CA ILE A 245 -5.11 -13.08 4.31
C ILE A 245 -4.85 -12.57 5.72
N GLN A 246 -4.43 -11.31 5.88
CA GLN A 246 -4.19 -10.75 7.21
C GLN A 246 -5.46 -10.68 8.06
N LYS A 247 -6.61 -10.36 7.47
CA LYS A 247 -7.93 -10.44 8.14
C LYS A 247 -8.30 -11.88 8.48
N GLU A 248 -8.16 -12.80 7.52
CA GLU A 248 -8.57 -14.20 7.68
C GLU A 248 -7.80 -14.93 8.78
N ILE A 249 -6.51 -14.63 8.95
CA ILE A 249 -5.69 -15.15 10.04
C ILE A 249 -5.85 -14.36 11.35
N GLY A 250 -6.66 -13.29 11.37
CA GLY A 250 -7.01 -12.54 12.57
C GLY A 250 -5.89 -11.65 13.12
N LEU A 251 -5.07 -11.03 12.26
CA LEU A 251 -4.10 -10.04 12.75
C LEU A 251 -4.82 -8.81 13.30
N PHE A 252 -4.48 -8.42 14.54
CA PHE A 252 -5.06 -7.24 15.19
C PHE A 252 -4.62 -5.90 14.59
N VAL A 253 -3.47 -5.89 13.92
CA VAL A 253 -2.89 -4.71 13.28
C VAL A 253 -2.52 -5.08 11.85
N TYR A 254 -2.87 -4.22 10.90
CA TYR A 254 -2.42 -4.39 9.53
C TYR A 254 -0.93 -4.08 9.40
N HIS A 255 -0.19 -5.02 8.82
CA HIS A 255 1.23 -4.87 8.47
C HIS A 255 1.36 -4.60 6.98
N VAL A 256 1.99 -3.48 6.60
CA VAL A 256 2.34 -3.22 5.20
C VAL A 256 3.31 -4.31 4.73
N PRO A 257 2.96 -5.11 3.71
CA PRO A 257 3.75 -6.29 3.38
C PRO A 257 5.02 -5.95 2.60
N VAL A 258 6.05 -6.79 2.79
CA VAL A 258 7.22 -6.85 1.91
C VAL A 258 6.95 -7.87 0.80
N LEU A 259 7.20 -7.50 -0.43
CA LEU A 259 7.13 -8.40 -1.57
C LEU A 259 8.46 -9.17 -1.69
N VAL A 260 8.40 -10.49 -1.75
CA VAL A 260 9.58 -11.35 -1.94
C VAL A 260 9.33 -12.26 -3.13
N GLY A 261 10.32 -12.42 -4.00
CA GLY A 261 10.16 -13.27 -5.18
C GLY A 261 11.44 -13.98 -5.59
N TYR A 262 11.28 -15.18 -6.10
CA TYR A 262 12.37 -15.98 -6.65
C TYR A 262 12.15 -16.25 -8.14
N SER A 263 13.19 -16.07 -8.98
CA SER A 263 13.16 -16.33 -10.43
C SER A 263 11.99 -15.56 -11.10
N SER A 264 11.04 -16.19 -11.80
CA SER A 264 9.82 -15.55 -12.31
C SER A 264 9.11 -14.69 -11.26
N GLY A 265 8.99 -15.19 -10.03
CA GLY A 265 8.45 -14.42 -8.92
C GLY A 265 9.22 -13.15 -8.62
N ALA A 266 10.55 -13.15 -8.81
CA ALA A 266 11.40 -11.98 -8.60
C ALA A 266 11.09 -10.84 -9.57
N THR A 267 10.77 -11.16 -10.82
CA THR A 267 10.37 -10.18 -11.84
C THR A 267 8.96 -9.66 -11.58
N VAL A 268 8.03 -10.55 -11.20
CA VAL A 268 6.66 -10.14 -10.89
C VAL A 268 6.60 -9.21 -9.68
N VAL A 269 7.35 -9.48 -8.59
CA VAL A 269 7.35 -8.55 -7.43
C VAL A 269 7.95 -7.18 -7.76
N TYR A 270 8.93 -7.11 -8.66
CA TYR A 270 9.41 -5.84 -9.18
C TYR A 270 8.30 -5.08 -9.91
N ALA A 271 7.60 -5.73 -10.85
CA ALA A 271 6.53 -5.12 -11.61
C ALA A 271 5.36 -4.67 -10.72
N VAL A 272 4.98 -5.48 -9.73
CA VAL A 272 3.97 -5.14 -8.71
C VAL A 272 4.40 -3.91 -7.91
N LEU A 273 5.64 -3.88 -7.40
CA LEU A 273 6.14 -2.75 -6.62
C LEU A 273 6.13 -1.45 -7.42
N VAL A 274 6.58 -1.49 -8.68
CA VAL A 274 6.62 -0.30 -9.54
C VAL A 274 5.23 0.17 -9.94
N GLN A 275 4.27 -0.75 -10.14
CA GLN A 275 2.89 -0.41 -10.48
C GLN A 275 2.10 0.13 -9.27
N SER A 276 2.51 -0.21 -8.06
CA SER A 276 1.78 0.15 -6.84
C SER A 276 1.99 1.63 -6.46
N PRO A 277 0.96 2.26 -5.89
CA PRO A 277 1.13 3.54 -5.22
C PRO A 277 2.16 3.45 -4.09
N PRO A 278 2.92 4.52 -3.83
CA PRO A 278 3.82 4.56 -2.67
C PRO A 278 3.07 4.27 -1.37
N GLY A 279 3.64 3.40 -0.52
CA GLY A 279 3.06 3.03 0.79
C GLY A 279 2.20 1.77 0.78
N THR A 280 1.78 1.25 -0.39
CA THR A 280 1.05 -0.03 -0.50
C THR A 280 1.91 -1.20 -0.05
N PHE A 281 3.19 -1.22 -0.43
CA PHE A 281 4.18 -2.22 -0.03
C PHE A 281 5.40 -1.54 0.61
N ALA A 282 6.02 -2.20 1.58
CA ALA A 282 7.23 -1.69 2.25
C ALA A 282 8.45 -1.65 1.32
N GLY A 283 8.47 -2.55 0.34
CA GLY A 283 9.51 -2.71 -0.66
C GLY A 283 9.47 -4.09 -1.31
N ALA A 284 10.45 -4.40 -2.16
CA ALA A 284 10.56 -5.73 -2.75
C ALA A 284 11.97 -6.30 -2.69
N LEU A 285 12.04 -7.61 -2.50
CA LEU A 285 13.25 -8.43 -2.47
C LEU A 285 13.20 -9.47 -3.59
N SER A 286 14.06 -9.35 -4.57
CA SER A 286 14.11 -10.20 -5.76
C SER A 286 15.35 -11.10 -5.74
N LEU A 287 15.16 -12.43 -5.82
CA LEU A 287 16.22 -13.41 -5.87
C LEU A 287 16.32 -14.00 -7.29
N GLY A 288 17.46 -13.81 -7.96
CA GLY A 288 17.65 -14.27 -9.34
C GLY A 288 16.70 -13.56 -10.32
N PHE A 289 16.70 -12.25 -10.28
CA PHE A 289 15.87 -11.38 -11.12
C PHE A 289 16.29 -11.43 -12.59
N CYS A 290 15.32 -11.57 -13.50
CA CYS A 290 15.47 -11.27 -14.92
C CYS A 290 14.55 -10.07 -15.27
N PRO A 291 14.94 -9.19 -16.20
CA PRO A 291 14.09 -8.05 -16.57
C PRO A 291 12.91 -8.43 -17.48
N ASP A 292 12.75 -9.69 -17.83
CA ASP A 292 11.72 -10.20 -18.73
C ASP A 292 10.86 -11.27 -18.08
N GLN A 293 9.56 -11.28 -18.42
CA GLN A 293 8.57 -12.22 -17.90
C GLN A 293 7.41 -12.43 -18.88
N ASP A 294 7.02 -13.68 -19.12
CA ASP A 294 5.76 -14.03 -19.77
C ASP A 294 4.61 -14.06 -18.75
N PHE A 295 3.64 -13.17 -18.95
CA PHE A 295 2.41 -13.10 -18.15
C PHE A 295 1.28 -13.96 -18.75
N ALA A 296 1.62 -15.09 -19.37
CA ALA A 296 0.70 -15.97 -20.08
C ALA A 296 -0.15 -15.25 -21.14
N GLY A 297 0.47 -14.28 -21.83
CA GLY A 297 -0.18 -13.47 -22.86
C GLY A 297 -1.00 -12.28 -22.32
N ALA A 298 -1.10 -12.11 -21.01
CA ALA A 298 -1.75 -10.94 -20.43
C ALA A 298 -0.88 -9.69 -20.55
N GLN A 299 -1.51 -8.55 -20.87
CA GLN A 299 -0.86 -7.25 -20.81
C GLN A 299 -0.97 -6.71 -19.38
N VAL A 300 0.12 -6.21 -18.82
CA VAL A 300 0.14 -5.51 -17.53
C VAL A 300 -0.08 -4.01 -17.79
N CYS A 301 -0.90 -3.33 -16.99
CA CYS A 301 -1.12 -1.91 -17.17
C CYS A 301 0.17 -1.13 -16.91
N THR A 302 0.53 -0.27 -17.85
CA THR A 302 1.60 0.72 -17.67
C THR A 302 1.08 1.89 -16.85
N GLY A 303 1.96 2.53 -16.12
CA GLY A 303 1.63 3.67 -15.23
C GLY A 303 2.47 3.63 -13.97
N ALA A 304 2.42 4.65 -13.14
CA ALA A 304 3.22 4.80 -11.92
C ALA A 304 4.73 4.60 -12.14
N GLY A 305 5.21 4.70 -13.38
CA GLY A 305 6.61 4.46 -13.75
C GLY A 305 6.92 3.05 -14.27
N LEU A 306 5.91 2.15 -14.36
CA LEU A 306 6.10 0.84 -14.97
C LEU A 306 6.05 0.94 -16.50
N HIS A 307 7.18 0.64 -17.14
CA HIS A 307 7.32 0.57 -18.59
C HIS A 307 7.93 -0.75 -19.00
N TYR A 308 7.53 -1.25 -20.17
CA TYR A 308 8.09 -2.44 -20.79
C TYR A 308 7.94 -2.40 -22.32
N THR A 309 8.75 -3.18 -23.01
CA THR A 309 8.63 -3.47 -24.44
C THR A 309 8.22 -4.92 -24.64
N GLN A 310 7.56 -5.20 -25.77
CA GLN A 310 7.19 -6.56 -26.12
C GLN A 310 8.41 -7.34 -26.62
N GLY A 311 8.73 -8.41 -25.92
CA GLY A 311 9.77 -9.36 -26.29
C GLY A 311 9.28 -10.43 -27.27
N LYS A 312 10.03 -11.52 -27.38
CA LYS A 312 9.65 -12.71 -28.17
C LYS A 312 8.68 -13.56 -27.33
N LYS A 313 7.76 -14.28 -27.98
CA LYS A 313 6.87 -15.25 -27.32
C LYS A 313 6.02 -14.68 -26.18
N ASN A 314 5.53 -13.46 -26.29
CA ASN A 314 4.71 -12.76 -25.29
C ASN A 314 5.48 -12.29 -24.04
N ASP A 315 6.80 -12.40 -23.98
CA ASP A 315 7.57 -11.83 -22.89
C ASP A 315 7.40 -10.31 -22.80
N LEU A 316 7.21 -9.78 -21.64
CA LEU A 316 7.28 -8.35 -21.35
C LEU A 316 8.69 -8.05 -20.81
N ILE A 317 9.43 -7.19 -21.52
CA ILE A 317 10.78 -6.78 -21.12
C ILE A 317 10.66 -5.45 -20.40
N PHE A 318 10.80 -5.47 -19.08
CA PHE A 318 10.67 -4.30 -18.23
C PHE A 318 11.85 -3.35 -18.36
N GLU A 319 11.57 -2.08 -18.15
CA GLU A 319 12.55 -1.01 -18.09
C GLU A 319 12.86 -0.64 -16.62
N PRO A 320 14.07 -0.11 -16.33
CA PRO A 320 14.39 0.39 -15.00
C PRO A 320 13.48 1.57 -14.61
N ALA A 321 12.74 1.45 -13.52
CA ALA A 321 11.82 2.48 -13.05
C ALA A 321 12.57 3.68 -12.49
N LYS A 322 12.34 4.88 -13.06
CA LYS A 322 13.00 6.15 -12.66
C LYS A 322 12.27 6.87 -11.53
N THR A 323 11.03 6.48 -11.25
CA THR A 323 10.14 7.15 -10.28
C THR A 323 9.86 6.33 -9.04
N LEU A 324 10.45 5.13 -8.92
CA LEU A 324 10.22 4.22 -7.79
C LEU A 324 10.59 4.90 -6.46
N LYS A 325 9.63 4.94 -5.53
CA LYS A 325 9.80 5.57 -4.20
C LYS A 325 10.25 4.55 -3.15
N GLN A 326 9.71 3.33 -3.21
CA GLN A 326 10.01 2.26 -2.28
C GLN A 326 11.34 1.58 -2.62
N PRO A 327 12.04 1.00 -1.62
CA PRO A 327 13.27 0.26 -1.87
C PRO A 327 13.00 -1.05 -2.62
N TRP A 328 13.87 -1.33 -3.59
CA TRP A 328 13.94 -2.62 -4.28
C TRP A 328 15.35 -3.19 -4.17
N ILE A 329 15.47 -4.39 -3.64
CA ILE A 329 16.76 -5.08 -3.44
C ILE A 329 16.78 -6.35 -4.30
N ALA A 330 17.76 -6.47 -5.19
CA ALA A 330 17.99 -7.65 -5.99
C ALA A 330 19.20 -8.44 -5.44
N LEU A 331 18.98 -9.69 -5.01
CA LEU A 331 20.04 -10.63 -4.69
C LEU A 331 20.45 -11.37 -5.96
N GLN A 332 21.63 -11.04 -6.51
CA GLN A 332 22.06 -11.56 -7.81
C GLN A 332 23.29 -12.44 -7.70
N GLY A 333 23.13 -13.70 -8.07
CA GLY A 333 24.21 -14.68 -8.16
C GLY A 333 25.19 -14.36 -9.29
N GLN A 334 26.48 -14.27 -8.97
CA GLN A 334 27.50 -13.95 -9.97
C GLN A 334 27.83 -15.15 -10.89
N LYS A 335 27.30 -16.33 -10.58
CA LYS A 335 27.37 -17.55 -11.41
C LYS A 335 26.04 -17.91 -12.03
N ASP A 336 25.09 -16.99 -12.01
CA ASP A 336 23.77 -17.16 -12.62
C ASP A 336 23.91 -17.20 -14.16
N GLN A 337 23.49 -18.33 -14.75
CA GLN A 337 23.53 -18.56 -16.20
C GLN A 337 22.14 -18.41 -16.86
N VAL A 338 21.10 -18.23 -16.06
CA VAL A 338 19.72 -17.99 -16.52
C VAL A 338 19.48 -16.48 -16.62
N CYS A 339 19.68 -15.76 -15.53
CA CYS A 339 19.59 -14.32 -15.46
C CYS A 339 21.02 -13.74 -15.30
N ALA A 340 21.63 -13.38 -16.43
CA ALA A 340 23.03 -12.93 -16.46
C ALA A 340 23.25 -11.76 -15.47
N PRO A 341 24.31 -11.82 -14.61
CA PRO A 341 24.46 -10.83 -13.54
C PRO A 341 24.73 -9.42 -14.02
N GLU A 342 25.47 -9.22 -15.11
CA GLU A 342 25.85 -7.88 -15.56
C GLU A 342 24.64 -7.04 -16.03
N PRO A 343 23.74 -7.54 -16.90
CA PRO A 343 22.50 -6.83 -17.21
C PRO A 343 21.66 -6.48 -15.98
N VAL A 344 21.57 -7.37 -14.99
CA VAL A 344 20.83 -7.14 -13.74
C VAL A 344 21.49 -6.05 -12.90
N ASN A 345 22.82 -6.05 -12.80
CA ASN A 345 23.56 -5.01 -12.10
C ASN A 345 23.31 -3.63 -12.71
N ILE A 346 23.31 -3.54 -14.06
CA ILE A 346 23.01 -2.29 -14.80
C ILE A 346 21.56 -1.87 -14.58
N PHE A 347 20.63 -2.80 -14.67
CA PHE A 347 19.21 -2.55 -14.46
C PHE A 347 18.93 -1.97 -13.05
N ALA A 348 19.48 -2.62 -12.02
CA ALA A 348 19.33 -2.16 -10.65
C ALA A 348 19.96 -0.76 -10.41
N ALA A 349 21.13 -0.52 -10.97
CA ALA A 349 21.81 0.78 -10.87
C ALA A 349 21.04 1.90 -11.59
N GLN A 350 20.21 1.57 -12.57
CA GLN A 350 19.36 2.51 -13.30
C GLN A 350 17.96 2.67 -12.69
N THR A 351 17.55 1.78 -11.79
CA THR A 351 16.27 1.87 -11.08
C THR A 351 16.41 2.80 -9.88
N ASN A 352 15.50 3.75 -9.74
CA ASN A 352 15.50 4.62 -8.56
C ASN A 352 15.21 3.79 -7.30
N ASN A 353 15.94 3.99 -6.21
CA ASN A 353 15.91 3.19 -4.99
C ASN A 353 16.15 1.68 -5.22
N GLY A 354 16.76 1.32 -6.37
CA GLY A 354 17.19 -0.03 -6.69
C GLY A 354 18.58 -0.32 -6.16
N GLN A 355 18.75 -1.48 -5.53
CA GLN A 355 20.03 -1.98 -5.04
C GLN A 355 20.28 -3.40 -5.51
N VAL A 356 21.55 -3.75 -5.74
CA VAL A 356 21.96 -5.12 -6.03
C VAL A 356 22.95 -5.63 -5.01
N VAL A 357 22.63 -6.77 -4.40
CA VAL A 357 23.53 -7.53 -3.54
C VAL A 357 24.16 -8.64 -4.39
N LYS A 358 25.45 -8.50 -4.67
CA LYS A 358 26.23 -9.46 -5.49
C LYS A 358 26.63 -10.67 -4.66
N LEU A 359 26.27 -11.86 -5.13
CA LEU A 359 26.53 -13.14 -4.46
C LEU A 359 27.57 -13.97 -5.26
N PRO A 360 28.88 -13.90 -4.94
CA PRO A 360 29.97 -14.40 -5.81
C PRO A 360 29.91 -15.90 -6.11
N LEU A 361 29.38 -16.70 -5.18
CA LEU A 361 29.37 -18.17 -5.28
C LEU A 361 27.99 -18.75 -5.62
N VAL A 362 27.02 -17.92 -5.97
CA VAL A 362 25.63 -18.29 -6.18
C VAL A 362 25.31 -18.34 -7.66
N GLY A 363 24.65 -19.42 -8.11
CA GLY A 363 23.99 -19.55 -9.41
C GLY A 363 22.49 -19.36 -9.26
N HIS A 364 21.74 -19.48 -10.37
CA HIS A 364 20.29 -19.22 -10.39
C HIS A 364 19.49 -20.02 -9.35
N GLY A 365 19.87 -21.26 -9.09
CA GLY A 365 19.15 -22.16 -8.18
C GLY A 365 19.34 -21.90 -6.69
N PHE A 366 20.16 -20.95 -6.27
CA PHE A 366 20.42 -20.64 -4.84
C PHE A 366 20.67 -21.89 -3.97
N SER A 367 21.35 -22.91 -4.51
CA SER A 367 21.39 -24.26 -3.96
C SER A 367 22.19 -24.40 -2.65
N VAL A 368 23.09 -23.46 -2.35
CA VAL A 368 23.99 -23.54 -1.17
C VAL A 368 23.67 -22.35 -0.25
N GLU A 369 22.78 -22.57 0.71
CA GLU A 369 22.20 -21.54 1.59
C GLU A 369 23.25 -20.67 2.30
N ARG A 370 24.33 -21.25 2.81
CA ARG A 370 25.40 -20.49 3.50
C ARG A 370 26.02 -19.37 2.65
N ASN A 371 25.89 -19.43 1.32
CA ASN A 371 26.50 -18.46 0.40
C ASN A 371 25.59 -17.22 0.14
N TRP A 372 24.32 -17.23 0.62
CA TRP A 372 23.36 -16.17 0.33
C TRP A 372 22.35 -15.92 1.46
N MET A 373 22.09 -16.89 2.35
CA MET A 373 21.08 -16.76 3.40
C MET A 373 21.34 -15.57 4.36
N PRO A 374 22.57 -15.27 4.78
CA PRO A 374 22.82 -14.07 5.58
C PRO A 374 22.39 -12.78 4.86
N GLN A 375 22.78 -12.63 3.59
CA GLN A 375 22.43 -11.46 2.78
C GLN A 375 20.93 -11.37 2.49
N PHE A 376 20.24 -12.51 2.41
CA PHE A 376 18.78 -12.55 2.27
C PHE A 376 18.08 -12.01 3.52
N ARG A 377 18.53 -12.44 4.70
CA ARG A 377 18.02 -11.94 5.98
C ARG A 377 18.32 -10.46 6.18
N ASP A 378 19.56 -10.03 5.94
CA ASP A 378 19.96 -8.63 6.05
C ASP A 378 19.14 -7.72 5.11
N ALA A 379 18.88 -8.19 3.87
CA ALA A 379 18.06 -7.46 2.91
C ALA A 379 16.58 -7.36 3.35
N TYR A 380 16.04 -8.44 3.91
CA TYR A 380 14.67 -8.44 4.44
C TYR A 380 14.55 -7.51 5.67
N ASP A 381 15.50 -7.57 6.60
CA ASP A 381 15.56 -6.68 7.76
C ASP A 381 15.66 -5.21 7.32
N ALA A 382 16.46 -4.90 6.30
CA ALA A 382 16.56 -3.55 5.77
C ALA A 382 15.22 -3.04 5.20
N LEU A 383 14.44 -3.89 4.54
CA LEU A 383 13.11 -3.54 4.02
C LEU A 383 12.07 -3.37 5.14
N THR A 384 12.15 -4.17 6.19
CA THR A 384 11.23 -4.08 7.35
C THR A 384 11.60 -2.96 8.32
N ALA A 385 12.87 -2.54 8.39
CA ALA A 385 13.31 -1.41 9.21
C ALA A 385 12.75 -0.07 8.70
N HIS A 386 12.40 0.04 7.42
CA HIS A 386 11.73 1.20 6.83
C HIS A 386 10.22 1.24 7.13
N VAL A 387 9.63 0.16 7.67
CA VAL A 387 8.27 0.15 8.18
C VAL A 387 8.27 0.80 9.55
N GLU A 388 8.24 2.13 9.52
CA GLU A 388 7.93 3.02 10.63
C GLU A 388 8.46 2.62 12.02
N THR A 389 9.60 3.19 12.39
CA THR A 389 9.77 3.62 13.77
C THR A 389 8.86 4.85 13.92
N PRO A 390 7.77 4.83 14.71
CA PRO A 390 6.98 6.02 14.92
C PRO A 390 7.91 7.11 15.44
N PRO A 391 7.87 8.35 14.93
CA PRO A 391 8.54 9.45 15.58
C PRO A 391 8.08 9.48 17.05
N THR A 392 8.98 9.85 17.96
CA THR A 392 8.68 9.93 19.40
C THR A 392 7.54 10.94 19.57
N ARG A 393 6.30 10.42 19.65
CA ARG A 393 5.08 11.22 19.76
C ARG A 393 4.78 11.49 21.22
N PRO A 394 4.12 12.60 21.56
CA PRO A 394 3.56 12.79 22.88
C PRO A 394 2.65 11.61 23.24
N GLN A 395 2.73 11.17 24.49
CA GLN A 395 2.11 9.91 24.98
C GLN A 395 0.58 9.82 24.82
N ASP A 396 -0.09 10.95 24.58
CA ASP A 396 -1.56 11.03 24.49
C ASP A 396 -2.17 10.56 23.17
N ILE A 397 -1.38 10.46 22.07
CA ILE A 397 -1.84 9.96 20.77
C ILE A 397 -0.94 8.87 20.18
N SER A 398 0.01 8.33 20.97
CA SER A 398 0.96 7.31 20.49
C SER A 398 0.29 5.97 20.10
N ASP A 399 -0.94 5.76 20.55
CA ASP A 399 -1.79 4.62 20.22
C ASP A 399 -2.54 4.79 18.87
N LEU A 400 -2.48 5.97 18.26
CA LEU A 400 -3.18 6.25 17.01
C LEU A 400 -2.24 6.21 15.80
N PRO A 401 -2.64 5.59 14.68
CA PRO A 401 -1.80 5.45 13.49
C PRO A 401 -1.79 6.75 12.68
N THR A 402 -1.15 7.78 13.21
CA THR A 402 -1.03 9.09 12.55
C THR A 402 0.29 9.26 11.82
N GLN A 403 0.30 10.03 10.73
CA GLN A 403 1.46 10.40 9.93
C GLN A 403 1.58 11.92 9.86
N GLU A 404 2.77 12.45 10.14
CA GLU A 404 3.02 13.88 10.10
C GLU A 404 3.71 14.29 8.80
N VAL A 405 3.22 15.36 8.19
CA VAL A 405 3.89 16.04 7.08
C VAL A 405 4.08 17.48 7.48
N ALA A 406 5.31 17.81 7.87
CA ALA A 406 5.67 19.18 8.28
C ALA A 406 5.57 20.15 7.11
N ALA A 407 5.16 21.39 7.38
CA ALA A 407 5.18 22.41 6.36
C ALA A 407 6.61 22.75 5.91
N ALA A 408 6.80 22.95 4.61
CA ALA A 408 8.11 23.18 4.00
C ALA A 408 8.72 24.55 4.36
N THR A 409 7.90 25.51 4.81
CA THR A 409 8.33 26.86 5.16
C THR A 409 7.74 27.27 6.52
N ASP A 410 8.39 28.21 7.20
CA ASP A 410 7.85 28.85 8.41
C ASP A 410 6.54 29.55 8.06
N THR A 411 5.43 28.87 8.40
CA THR A 411 4.13 29.26 7.95
C THR A 411 3.47 30.21 8.95
N ARG A 412 3.26 31.43 8.54
CA ARG A 412 2.53 32.45 9.30
C ARG A 412 1.01 32.20 9.32
N GLY A 413 0.53 31.15 8.66
CA GLY A 413 -0.89 30.78 8.68
C GLY A 413 -1.28 30.11 9.99
N ASP A 414 -2.54 30.26 10.39
CA ASP A 414 -3.13 29.66 11.59
C ASP A 414 -3.78 28.30 11.35
N GLU A 415 -3.63 27.74 10.14
CA GLU A 415 -4.27 26.53 9.67
C GLU A 415 -3.35 25.31 9.72
N MET A 416 -3.93 24.16 10.03
CA MET A 416 -3.38 22.83 9.79
C MET A 416 -4.41 21.96 9.05
N ALA A 417 -3.99 20.86 8.45
CA ALA A 417 -4.91 19.88 7.91
C ALA A 417 -4.87 18.58 8.72
N LEU A 418 -6.05 17.94 8.87
CA LEU A 418 -6.19 16.57 9.31
C LEU A 418 -6.82 15.79 8.18
N LEU A 419 -6.09 14.81 7.63
CA LEU A 419 -6.49 13.97 6.50
C LEU A 419 -6.84 12.57 6.99
N MET A 420 -8.09 12.14 6.82
CA MET A 420 -8.50 10.74 6.97
C MET A 420 -8.36 10.05 5.62
N THR A 421 -7.52 9.03 5.55
CA THR A 421 -7.15 8.37 4.28
C THR A 421 -8.25 7.48 3.73
N GLY A 422 -8.10 7.03 2.48
CA GLY A 422 -8.88 5.92 1.95
C GLY A 422 -8.59 4.59 2.66
N ASP A 423 -9.27 3.53 2.22
CA ASP A 423 -9.12 2.16 2.73
C ASP A 423 -7.75 1.53 2.41
N GLY A 424 -7.04 2.03 1.37
CA GLY A 424 -5.64 1.71 1.09
C GLY A 424 -4.64 2.27 2.11
N GLY A 425 -5.08 3.07 3.08
CA GLY A 425 -4.25 3.65 4.12
C GLY A 425 -3.39 4.83 3.65
N TRP A 426 -2.25 5.06 4.29
CA TRP A 426 -1.35 6.18 3.98
C TRP A 426 -0.56 5.91 2.71
N ALA A 427 -1.17 6.05 1.54
CA ALA A 427 -0.60 5.69 0.24
C ALA A 427 -0.94 6.74 -0.84
N GLY A 428 -0.29 6.66 -1.97
CA GLY A 428 -0.58 7.37 -3.22
C GLY A 428 -1.10 8.79 -3.06
N LEU A 429 -2.41 8.97 -3.30
CA LEU A 429 -3.10 10.24 -3.22
C LEU A 429 -2.91 10.94 -1.87
N ASP A 430 -3.06 10.19 -0.77
CA ASP A 430 -3.01 10.77 0.59
C ASP A 430 -1.64 11.40 0.88
N GLN A 431 -0.55 10.71 0.50
CA GLN A 431 0.81 11.22 0.66
C GLN A 431 1.06 12.47 -0.21
N GLU A 432 0.62 12.43 -1.48
CA GLU A 432 0.86 13.54 -2.40
C GLU A 432 0.01 14.76 -2.07
N LEU A 433 -1.24 14.57 -1.68
CA LEU A 433 -2.10 15.66 -1.21
C LEU A 433 -1.54 16.31 0.05
N ALA A 434 -1.15 15.51 1.05
CA ALA A 434 -0.54 16.02 2.28
C ALA A 434 0.77 16.78 2.02
N ALA A 435 1.63 16.25 1.14
CA ALA A 435 2.87 16.91 0.75
C ALA A 435 2.61 18.25 0.03
N ARG A 436 1.56 18.32 -0.79
CA ARG A 436 1.19 19.55 -1.48
C ARG A 436 0.66 20.60 -0.51
N LEU A 437 -0.27 20.23 0.39
CA LEU A 437 -0.77 21.11 1.45
C LEU A 437 0.38 21.65 2.31
N ALA A 438 1.33 20.79 2.68
CA ALA A 438 2.51 21.17 3.46
C ALA A 438 3.44 22.14 2.68
N THR A 439 3.61 21.95 1.37
CA THR A 439 4.36 22.88 0.49
C THR A 439 3.69 24.27 0.47
N ASP A 440 2.37 24.32 0.48
CA ASP A 440 1.58 25.56 0.50
C ASP A 440 1.43 26.16 1.91
N GLY A 441 2.16 25.60 2.87
CA GLY A 441 2.29 26.15 4.21
C GLY A 441 1.30 25.63 5.23
N VAL A 442 0.53 24.58 4.92
CA VAL A 442 -0.43 23.94 5.82
C VAL A 442 0.14 22.60 6.30
N PRO A 443 0.72 22.53 7.52
CA PRO A 443 1.20 21.27 8.07
C PRO A 443 0.03 20.29 8.18
N THR A 444 0.28 19.04 7.81
CA THR A 444 -0.78 18.03 7.68
C THR A 444 -0.48 16.83 8.56
N VAL A 445 -1.49 16.38 9.32
CA VAL A 445 -1.49 15.08 9.98
C VAL A 445 -2.47 14.15 9.29
N GLY A 446 -2.02 12.96 8.91
CA GLY A 446 -2.87 11.92 8.36
C GLY A 446 -3.26 10.89 9.42
N LEU A 447 -4.54 10.51 9.49
CA LEU A 447 -5.00 9.31 10.17
C LEU A 447 -5.08 8.18 9.16
N ASN A 448 -4.25 7.14 9.31
CA ASN A 448 -4.22 6.00 8.42
C ASN A 448 -5.47 5.12 8.65
N SER A 449 -6.48 5.25 7.79
CA SER A 449 -7.78 4.58 7.93
C SER A 449 -7.64 3.05 7.87
N LEU A 450 -6.77 2.51 7.00
CA LEU A 450 -6.52 1.07 6.93
C LEU A 450 -6.10 0.48 8.28
N LYS A 451 -5.17 1.14 8.97
CA LYS A 451 -4.70 0.68 10.27
C LYS A 451 -5.70 0.97 11.38
N TYR A 452 -6.36 2.11 11.34
CA TYR A 452 -7.28 2.55 12.38
C TYR A 452 -8.57 1.74 12.40
N PHE A 453 -9.18 1.54 11.23
CA PHE A 453 -10.41 0.76 11.04
C PHE A 453 -10.15 -0.72 10.70
N TRP A 454 -8.94 -1.19 10.92
CA TRP A 454 -8.64 -2.62 10.78
C TRP A 454 -9.50 -3.49 11.70
N THR A 455 -9.84 -2.98 12.87
CA THR A 455 -10.86 -3.49 13.77
C THR A 455 -12.05 -2.54 13.78
N GLU A 456 -13.25 -3.08 13.96
CA GLU A 456 -14.48 -2.28 14.02
C GLU A 456 -14.39 -1.15 15.06
N ARG A 457 -14.86 0.03 14.69
CA ARG A 457 -14.97 1.23 15.52
C ARG A 457 -16.40 1.74 15.52
N THR A 458 -16.73 2.57 16.50
CA THR A 458 -17.98 3.34 16.48
C THR A 458 -17.75 4.78 15.99
N PRO A 459 -18.76 5.49 15.48
CA PRO A 459 -18.65 6.90 15.17
C PRO A 459 -18.20 7.74 16.36
N GLU A 460 -18.65 7.42 17.58
CA GLU A 460 -18.32 8.11 18.81
C GLU A 460 -16.85 7.92 19.22
N GLU A 461 -16.33 6.69 19.13
CA GLU A 461 -14.91 6.40 19.37
C GLU A 461 -14.03 7.13 18.36
N THR A 462 -14.41 7.10 17.08
CA THR A 462 -13.67 7.78 16.02
C THR A 462 -13.65 9.29 16.24
N ALA A 463 -14.79 9.91 16.58
CA ALA A 463 -14.84 11.33 16.86
C ALA A 463 -13.99 11.73 18.07
N LYS A 464 -13.97 10.90 19.11
CA LYS A 464 -13.12 11.10 20.30
C LYS A 464 -11.63 11.03 19.94
N ASP A 465 -11.23 10.08 19.10
CA ASP A 465 -9.82 9.95 18.70
C ASP A 465 -9.40 11.05 17.75
N VAL A 466 -10.25 11.47 16.80
CA VAL A 466 -10.02 12.65 15.96
C VAL A 466 -9.90 13.91 16.81
N ALA A 467 -10.73 14.07 17.85
CA ALA A 467 -10.65 15.20 18.80
C ALA A 467 -9.30 15.20 19.55
N ARG A 468 -8.77 14.04 19.93
CA ARG A 468 -7.42 13.90 20.54
C ARG A 468 -6.34 14.36 19.57
N ILE A 469 -6.41 13.91 18.30
CA ILE A 469 -5.46 14.31 17.25
C ILE A 469 -5.52 15.82 17.02
N MET A 470 -6.73 16.38 16.85
CA MET A 470 -6.91 17.84 16.69
C MET A 470 -6.33 18.63 17.85
N SER A 471 -6.65 18.25 19.10
CA SER A 471 -6.16 18.95 20.30
C SER A 471 -4.65 18.92 20.40
N HIS A 472 -4.06 17.76 20.12
CA HIS A 472 -2.61 17.57 20.14
C HIS A 472 -1.91 18.47 19.12
N TYR A 473 -2.29 18.42 17.85
CA TYR A 473 -1.57 19.12 16.78
C TYR A 473 -1.88 20.62 16.71
N LEU A 474 -3.09 21.05 17.11
CA LEU A 474 -3.37 22.48 17.29
C LEU A 474 -2.42 23.09 18.32
N ALA A 475 -2.16 22.39 19.45
CA ALA A 475 -1.22 22.85 20.45
C ALA A 475 0.25 22.72 20.00
N ALA A 476 0.64 21.54 19.48
CA ALA A 476 2.04 21.26 19.10
C ALA A 476 2.55 22.17 17.96
N TRP A 477 1.69 22.47 16.99
CA TRP A 477 2.02 23.31 15.85
C TRP A 477 1.60 24.77 16.00
N ASN A 478 1.04 25.16 17.18
CA ASN A 478 0.52 26.50 17.46
C ASN A 478 -0.45 26.99 16.37
N LYS A 479 -1.42 26.13 15.99
CA LYS A 479 -2.44 26.41 14.99
C LYS A 479 -3.80 26.65 15.66
N GLN A 480 -4.68 27.39 14.97
CA GLN A 480 -6.01 27.75 15.51
C GLN A 480 -7.15 27.10 14.76
N ARG A 481 -6.94 26.74 13.50
CA ARG A 481 -7.97 26.21 12.61
C ARG A 481 -7.51 24.90 11.97
N VAL A 482 -8.50 24.04 11.66
CA VAL A 482 -8.25 22.73 11.06
C VAL A 482 -9.04 22.62 9.76
N LEU A 483 -8.37 22.27 8.68
CA LEU A 483 -8.97 21.76 7.46
C LEU A 483 -9.18 20.26 7.65
N LEU A 484 -10.42 19.81 7.81
CA LEU A 484 -10.72 18.38 7.81
C LEU A 484 -10.84 17.91 6.37
N VAL A 485 -10.09 16.89 6.02
CA VAL A 485 -10.09 16.29 4.69
C VAL A 485 -10.34 14.79 4.83
N GLY A 486 -11.28 14.26 4.07
CA GLY A 486 -11.52 12.82 3.97
C GLY A 486 -11.41 12.40 2.51
N TYR A 487 -10.76 11.29 2.24
CA TYR A 487 -10.70 10.69 0.92
C TYR A 487 -11.35 9.30 0.94
N SER A 488 -12.26 9.02 -0.03
CA SER A 488 -12.90 7.70 -0.18
C SER A 488 -13.49 7.25 1.17
N PHE A 489 -13.08 6.12 1.72
CA PHE A 489 -13.46 5.63 3.05
C PHE A 489 -13.39 6.74 4.14
N GLY A 490 -12.34 7.55 4.14
CA GLY A 490 -12.21 8.68 5.07
C GLY A 490 -13.25 9.77 4.83
N ALA A 491 -13.68 9.98 3.58
CA ALA A 491 -14.74 10.92 3.24
C ALA A 491 -16.11 10.44 3.73
N ASP A 492 -16.36 9.12 3.68
CA ASP A 492 -17.62 8.51 4.13
C ASP A 492 -17.81 8.64 5.64
N VAL A 493 -16.72 8.46 6.39
CA VAL A 493 -16.70 8.50 7.86
C VAL A 493 -16.73 9.93 8.40
N LEU A 494 -16.12 10.87 7.69
CA LEU A 494 -15.88 12.22 8.20
C LEU A 494 -17.15 12.99 8.61
N PRO A 495 -18.30 12.92 7.93
CA PRO A 495 -19.54 13.58 8.37
C PRO A 495 -20.01 13.11 9.76
N PHE A 496 -19.89 11.81 10.05
CA PHE A 496 -20.24 11.24 11.36
C PHE A 496 -19.32 11.78 12.46
N VAL A 497 -18.04 11.93 12.15
CA VAL A 497 -17.03 12.48 13.07
C VAL A 497 -17.34 13.94 13.39
N VAL A 498 -17.55 14.76 12.37
CA VAL A 498 -17.80 16.22 12.53
C VAL A 498 -19.00 16.49 13.43
N ASN A 499 -20.08 15.75 13.26
CA ASN A 499 -21.29 15.92 14.05
C ASN A 499 -21.10 15.54 15.53
N ARG A 500 -20.11 14.72 15.84
CA ARG A 500 -19.80 14.20 17.19
C ARG A 500 -18.58 14.86 17.83
N LEU A 501 -17.91 15.78 17.14
CA LEU A 501 -16.81 16.55 17.76
C LEU A 501 -17.33 17.40 18.93
N PRO A 502 -16.53 17.55 20.00
CA PRO A 502 -16.80 18.54 21.05
C PRO A 502 -17.01 19.94 20.44
N PRO A 503 -17.98 20.73 20.94
CA PRO A 503 -18.32 22.03 20.34
C PRO A 503 -17.13 22.98 20.17
N GLU A 504 -16.20 22.98 21.14
CA GLU A 504 -14.99 23.79 21.15
C GLU A 504 -14.01 23.41 20.03
N LEU A 505 -13.91 22.12 19.67
CA LEU A 505 -13.08 21.65 18.56
C LEU A 505 -13.81 21.81 17.23
N ARG A 506 -15.13 21.57 17.20
CA ARG A 506 -15.91 21.81 15.99
C ARG A 506 -15.85 23.27 15.55
N ALA A 507 -15.84 24.23 16.50
CA ALA A 507 -15.63 25.65 16.22
C ALA A 507 -14.25 25.98 15.61
N ARG A 508 -13.28 25.06 15.73
CA ARG A 508 -11.93 25.19 15.13
C ARG A 508 -11.90 24.63 13.69
N VAL A 509 -12.92 23.91 13.24
CA VAL A 509 -12.97 23.38 11.87
C VAL A 509 -13.25 24.51 10.90
N ALA A 510 -12.27 24.82 10.06
CA ALA A 510 -12.38 25.85 9.04
C ALA A 510 -13.26 25.38 7.86
N THR A 511 -12.99 24.17 7.36
CA THR A 511 -13.73 23.51 6.29
C THR A 511 -13.72 22.00 6.45
N VAL A 512 -14.76 21.35 5.92
CA VAL A 512 -14.84 19.91 5.72
C VAL A 512 -14.74 19.64 4.23
N ASN A 513 -13.75 18.86 3.82
CA ASN A 513 -13.47 18.57 2.42
C ASN A 513 -13.61 17.06 2.19
N LEU A 514 -14.57 16.67 1.36
CA LEU A 514 -14.97 15.28 1.10
C LEU A 514 -14.60 14.94 -0.34
N LEU A 515 -13.64 14.04 -0.51
CA LEU A 515 -13.10 13.64 -1.80
C LEU A 515 -13.62 12.24 -2.13
N GLY A 516 -14.53 12.12 -3.10
CA GLY A 516 -15.11 10.85 -3.52
C GLY A 516 -15.98 10.18 -2.46
N ILE A 517 -16.84 10.94 -1.76
CA ILE A 517 -17.75 10.40 -0.74
C ILE A 517 -18.84 9.52 -1.37
N ASP A 518 -19.08 8.32 -0.78
CA ASP A 518 -20.13 7.38 -1.16
C ASP A 518 -21.43 7.55 -0.34
N SER A 519 -22.45 6.80 -0.71
CA SER A 519 -23.79 6.77 -0.11
C SER A 519 -23.84 6.18 1.30
N ASN A 520 -22.92 5.30 1.66
CA ASN A 520 -22.85 4.60 2.94
C ASN A 520 -21.44 4.63 3.51
N ALA A 521 -21.33 4.72 4.84
CA ALA A 521 -20.05 4.64 5.54
C ALA A 521 -19.82 3.27 6.13
N SER A 522 -18.57 2.87 6.25
CA SER A 522 -18.15 1.71 7.06
C SER A 522 -17.20 2.16 8.16
N PHE A 523 -17.30 1.55 9.32
CA PHE A 523 -16.39 1.79 10.45
C PHE A 523 -15.46 0.59 10.70
N GLU A 524 -15.32 -0.26 9.70
CA GLU A 524 -14.38 -1.39 9.65
C GLU A 524 -13.94 -1.59 8.20
N ILE A 525 -12.66 -1.85 7.99
CA ILE A 525 -12.15 -2.26 6.67
C ILE A 525 -12.75 -3.62 6.31
N LYS A 526 -13.56 -3.66 5.26
CA LYS A 526 -14.19 -4.86 4.72
C LYS A 526 -13.41 -5.34 3.50
N ILE A 527 -13.35 -6.65 3.34
CA ILE A 527 -12.66 -7.26 2.21
C ILE A 527 -13.69 -7.59 1.15
N ALA A 528 -13.53 -7.01 -0.03
CA ALA A 528 -14.39 -7.26 -1.17
C ALA A 528 -14.46 -8.77 -1.49
N GLY A 529 -15.67 -9.32 -1.53
CA GLY A 529 -15.91 -10.74 -1.87
C GLY A 529 -16.09 -11.69 -0.68
N TRP A 530 -16.06 -11.24 0.56
CA TRP A 530 -16.48 -12.07 1.70
C TRP A 530 -17.99 -12.29 1.65
N VAL A 531 -18.38 -13.57 1.61
CA VAL A 531 -19.81 -13.98 1.66
C VAL A 531 -20.37 -13.53 3.00
N GLY A 532 -21.26 -12.53 2.99
CA GLY A 532 -21.90 -11.97 4.18
C GLY A 532 -21.37 -10.60 4.61
N ALA A 533 -20.43 -9.98 3.89
CA ALA A 533 -20.17 -8.57 4.02
C ALA A 533 -21.38 -7.81 3.45
N ASP A 534 -22.27 -7.38 4.36
CA ASP A 534 -23.37 -6.48 4.00
C ASP A 534 -22.76 -5.09 3.76
N ASP A 535 -22.81 -4.59 2.52
CA ASP A 535 -22.34 -3.25 2.14
C ASP A 535 -23.23 -2.13 2.71
N SER A 536 -24.30 -2.50 3.42
CA SER A 536 -25.24 -1.57 4.03
C SER A 536 -24.71 -1.02 5.37
N GLY A 537 -23.67 -0.20 5.31
CA GLY A 537 -23.30 0.66 6.44
C GLY A 537 -24.32 1.80 6.62
N PRO A 538 -24.18 2.64 7.66
CA PRO A 538 -25.06 3.78 7.89
C PRO A 538 -24.96 4.78 6.72
N PRO A 539 -26.11 5.37 6.27
CA PRO A 539 -26.12 6.29 5.14
C PRO A 539 -25.40 7.60 5.47
N THR A 540 -24.58 8.10 4.55
CA THR A 540 -23.78 9.31 4.70
C THR A 540 -24.61 10.60 4.55
N ARG A 541 -25.66 10.61 3.72
CA ARG A 541 -26.50 11.81 3.44
C ARG A 541 -27.12 12.43 4.68
N PRO A 542 -27.72 11.69 5.63
CA PRO A 542 -28.29 12.29 6.84
C PRO A 542 -27.22 13.00 7.67
N GLU A 543 -26.05 12.39 7.85
CA GLU A 543 -24.94 12.98 8.59
C GLU A 543 -24.36 14.20 7.88
N LEU A 544 -24.20 14.15 6.56
CA LEU A 544 -23.75 15.28 5.77
C LEU A 544 -24.73 16.47 5.87
N SER A 545 -26.05 16.19 5.84
CA SER A 545 -27.09 17.22 5.99
C SER A 545 -27.17 17.82 7.40
N ALA A 546 -26.68 17.10 8.40
CA ALA A 546 -26.66 17.55 9.80
C ALA A 546 -25.47 18.48 10.11
N ILE A 547 -24.46 18.56 9.22
CA ILE A 547 -23.34 19.50 9.40
C ILE A 547 -23.88 20.92 9.28
N SER A 548 -23.78 21.70 10.35
CA SER A 548 -24.25 23.08 10.40
C SER A 548 -23.15 24.04 10.87
N GLY A 549 -23.10 25.23 10.32
CA GLY A 549 -22.15 26.28 10.71
C GLY A 549 -20.70 26.04 10.26
N THR A 550 -20.40 24.92 9.55
CA THR A 550 -19.10 24.62 9.00
C THR A 550 -19.22 24.48 7.47
N PRO A 551 -18.41 25.21 6.69
CA PRO A 551 -18.42 25.10 5.23
C PRO A 551 -17.98 23.71 4.77
N VAL A 552 -18.69 23.12 3.81
CA VAL A 552 -18.43 21.79 3.25
C VAL A 552 -18.11 21.91 1.77
N LEU A 553 -17.02 21.28 1.33
CA LEU A 553 -16.62 21.11 -0.06
C LEU A 553 -16.67 19.65 -0.42
N CYS A 554 -17.49 19.28 -1.40
CA CYS A 554 -17.61 17.93 -1.94
C CYS A 554 -16.90 17.89 -3.30
N ILE A 555 -15.85 17.08 -3.43
CA ILE A 555 -15.02 16.95 -4.64
C ILE A 555 -15.22 15.56 -5.23
N TYR A 556 -15.38 15.49 -6.56
CA TYR A 556 -15.54 14.24 -7.30
C TYR A 556 -14.81 14.32 -8.64
N GLY A 557 -14.47 13.17 -9.21
CA GLY A 557 -13.84 13.08 -10.53
C GLY A 557 -14.86 12.94 -11.66
N GLU A 558 -14.49 13.41 -12.86
CA GLU A 558 -15.31 13.20 -14.06
C GLU A 558 -15.56 11.70 -14.27
N GLY A 559 -16.83 11.31 -14.45
CA GLY A 559 -17.22 9.92 -14.66
C GLY A 559 -17.19 9.02 -13.42
N GLU A 560 -16.96 9.57 -12.24
CA GLU A 560 -17.09 8.84 -10.97
C GLU A 560 -18.56 8.54 -10.67
N THR A 561 -18.91 7.25 -10.59
CA THR A 561 -20.29 6.78 -10.44
C THR A 561 -20.69 6.56 -8.99
N ASP A 562 -19.72 6.34 -8.11
CA ASP A 562 -19.95 5.93 -6.73
C ASP A 562 -20.08 7.16 -5.80
N SER A 563 -19.57 8.32 -6.22
CA SER A 563 -19.69 9.55 -5.43
C SER A 563 -21.10 10.13 -5.45
N ILE A 564 -21.59 10.50 -4.25
CA ILE A 564 -22.89 11.20 -4.10
C ILE A 564 -22.82 12.70 -4.42
N CYS A 565 -21.61 13.29 -4.56
CA CYS A 565 -21.45 14.74 -4.80
C CYS A 565 -22.24 15.25 -6.00
N PRO A 566 -22.23 14.60 -7.19
CA PRO A 566 -23.01 15.08 -8.35
C PRO A 566 -24.52 15.11 -8.11
N GLU A 567 -25.02 14.26 -7.22
CA GLU A 567 -26.46 14.19 -6.92
C GLU A 567 -26.91 15.30 -5.95
N LEU A 568 -25.99 15.79 -5.10
CA LEU A 568 -26.29 16.88 -4.16
C LEU A 568 -26.67 18.17 -4.90
N SER A 569 -26.12 18.40 -6.11
CA SER A 569 -26.47 19.54 -6.96
C SER A 569 -27.91 19.48 -7.49
N LYS A 570 -28.42 18.25 -7.72
CA LYS A 570 -29.75 18.04 -8.33
C LYS A 570 -30.89 18.14 -7.31
N ALA A 571 -30.61 17.90 -6.04
CA ALA A 571 -31.62 17.82 -4.98
C ALA A 571 -32.13 19.18 -4.48
N GLY A 572 -31.57 20.31 -4.91
CA GLY A 572 -32.10 21.68 -4.67
C GLY A 572 -32.20 22.12 -3.19
N GLY A 573 -31.70 21.33 -2.25
CA GLY A 573 -31.92 21.50 -0.81
C GLY A 573 -30.70 21.85 0.04
N HIS A 574 -29.47 21.80 -0.51
CA HIS A 574 -28.25 21.98 0.26
C HIS A 574 -27.43 23.19 -0.24
N SER A 575 -27.92 24.39 0.00
CA SER A 575 -27.22 25.63 -0.38
C SER A 575 -25.89 25.85 0.36
N SER A 576 -25.56 25.00 1.34
CA SER A 576 -24.35 25.11 2.18
C SER A 576 -23.19 24.20 1.74
N ILE A 577 -23.38 23.31 0.77
CA ILE A 577 -22.34 22.40 0.28
C ILE A 577 -21.84 22.91 -1.08
N ALA A 578 -20.56 23.26 -1.14
CA ALA A 578 -19.89 23.59 -2.40
C ALA A 578 -19.47 22.31 -3.12
N LEU A 579 -19.55 22.33 -4.46
CA LEU A 579 -19.18 21.20 -5.31
C LEU A 579 -18.01 21.56 -6.20
N ALA A 580 -17.08 20.64 -6.39
CA ALA A 580 -15.99 20.78 -7.36
C ALA A 580 -15.77 19.46 -8.11
N GLU A 581 -15.64 19.54 -9.42
CA GLU A 581 -15.20 18.44 -10.26
C GLU A 581 -13.71 18.63 -10.55
N VAL A 582 -12.90 17.59 -10.30
CA VAL A 582 -11.44 17.61 -10.48
C VAL A 582 -10.99 16.30 -11.10
N GLY A 583 -10.26 16.36 -12.20
CA GLY A 583 -9.71 15.17 -12.85
C GLY A 583 -10.75 14.13 -13.26
N THR A 584 -10.36 12.86 -13.33
CA THR A 584 -11.21 11.76 -13.81
C THR A 584 -11.26 10.60 -12.83
N GLY A 585 -12.46 10.05 -12.59
CA GLY A 585 -12.70 8.89 -11.75
C GLY A 585 -12.30 9.10 -10.29
N HIS A 586 -12.37 8.03 -9.49
CA HIS A 586 -12.19 8.06 -8.04
C HIS A 586 -10.79 8.49 -7.57
N HIS A 587 -9.76 8.31 -8.42
CA HIS A 587 -8.39 8.77 -8.16
C HIS A 587 -8.05 10.13 -8.81
N PHE A 588 -9.06 10.88 -9.25
CA PHE A 588 -8.94 12.23 -9.80
C PHE A 588 -7.92 12.36 -10.95
N GLY A 589 -7.66 11.27 -11.71
CA GLY A 589 -6.69 11.26 -12.79
C GLY A 589 -5.25 11.60 -12.39
N GLY A 590 -4.92 11.61 -11.09
CA GLY A 590 -3.62 12.03 -10.56
C GLY A 590 -3.49 13.55 -10.35
N GLU A 591 -4.55 14.33 -10.46
CA GLU A 591 -4.57 15.80 -10.35
C GLU A 591 -4.49 16.29 -8.88
N TYR A 592 -3.57 15.71 -8.09
CA TYR A 592 -3.49 15.95 -6.63
C TYR A 592 -3.05 17.37 -6.27
N ALA A 593 -2.30 18.03 -7.14
CA ALA A 593 -1.97 19.44 -6.99
C ALA A 593 -3.24 20.31 -7.09
N THR A 594 -4.08 20.04 -8.09
CA THR A 594 -5.37 20.73 -8.29
C THR A 594 -6.32 20.50 -7.12
N LEU A 595 -6.33 19.29 -6.52
CA LEU A 595 -7.10 19.01 -5.30
C LEU A 595 -6.67 19.91 -4.15
N ALA A 596 -5.36 20.01 -3.86
CA ALA A 596 -4.83 20.88 -2.81
C ALA A 596 -5.20 22.35 -3.05
N GLU A 597 -5.02 22.84 -4.29
CA GLU A 597 -5.40 24.20 -4.67
C GLU A 597 -6.90 24.48 -4.45
N ARG A 598 -7.79 23.54 -4.79
CA ARG A 598 -9.23 23.66 -4.58
C ARG A 598 -9.58 23.71 -3.10
N ILE A 599 -9.00 22.83 -2.29
CA ILE A 599 -9.20 22.82 -0.83
C ILE A 599 -8.77 24.16 -0.23
N LEU A 600 -7.57 24.63 -0.56
CA LEU A 600 -7.02 25.88 -0.02
C LEU A 600 -7.78 27.11 -0.51
N ALA A 601 -8.16 27.15 -1.79
CA ALA A 601 -8.96 28.23 -2.34
C ALA A 601 -10.34 28.30 -1.67
N TYR A 602 -10.96 27.15 -1.42
CA TYR A 602 -12.21 27.09 -0.69
C TYR A 602 -12.04 27.54 0.76
N ALA A 603 -11.04 27.05 1.49
CA ALA A 603 -10.80 27.40 2.88
C ALA A 603 -10.55 28.91 3.11
N ARG A 604 -9.93 29.59 2.13
CA ARG A 604 -9.55 30.99 2.18
C ARG A 604 -10.56 31.93 1.51
N GLY A 605 -11.56 31.36 0.83
CA GLY A 605 -12.59 32.12 0.13
C GLY A 605 -13.73 32.60 1.04
N PRO A 606 -14.61 33.50 0.55
CA PRO A 606 -15.81 33.87 1.26
C PRO A 606 -16.79 32.68 1.29
N HIS A 607 -17.21 32.29 2.49
CA HIS A 607 -18.29 31.31 2.65
C HIS A 607 -19.64 32.01 2.78
N PRO A 608 -20.71 31.45 2.20
CA PRO A 608 -22.04 31.98 2.47
C PRO A 608 -22.33 31.90 3.98
N THR A 609 -22.54 33.02 4.60
CA THR A 609 -23.01 33.07 5.99
C THR A 609 -24.39 32.42 6.05
N THR A 610 -24.49 31.28 6.73
CA THR A 610 -25.77 30.60 7.05
C THR A 610 -26.59 31.37 8.06
#